data_3601d7c1e3a7b5c729cec6dd6a620954
#
_entry.id   3601d7c1e3a7b5c729cec6dd6a620954
#
_cell.length_a   1.000
_cell.length_b   1.000
_cell.length_c   1.000
_cell.angle_alpha   90.00
_cell.angle_beta   90.00
_cell.angle_gamma   90.00
#
_symmetry.space_group_name_H-M   'P 1'
#
loop_
_entity.id
_entity.type
_entity.pdbx_description
1 polymer ?
#
loop_
_entity_poly.entity_id
_entity_poly.type
_entity_poly.pdbx_seq_one_letter_code
_entity_poly.pdbx_strand_id
1 'polypeptide(L)'
;MPAPSNEKRILITGATGCVGQYLVEELLAETPHKLVLVVRNPGKVPSDVAESDRVEILKADVSDVEGYSDRLGRIDVALLVAAGWGGPNAFRVNVDANLALTDHLVRNGGGRVLYFATGSVIDAEGRMLLPAKELGSEYIRSKYQLVEEIEKRSGAIDIVGLYPTLILGGGNGKPMSHFANLLREVRPWAWLAQFFRADGKFHYVHARDIARVARYLVDAPLDPLPEPRRIVLGNPAVSANEFIEQFLAYLGLRPPFTITLRESLAEWIIKLFRIQLSPWDRYCMQHRDLSYRRVYSPADFGLPMHCPNLATGLAEIGIPVRR
;
A
#
# COMPACT_ATOMS: atom_id res chain seq x y z
N MET A 1 -3.03 36.99 19.96
CA MET A 1 -3.44 35.61 20.26
C MET A 1 -2.72 34.72 19.23
N PRO A 2 -2.01 33.67 19.62
CA PRO A 2 -1.52 32.71 18.64
C PRO A 2 -2.75 32.14 17.91
N ALA A 3 -2.65 31.99 16.58
CA ALA A 3 -3.67 31.31 15.80
C ALA A 3 -3.96 29.95 16.45
N PRO A 4 -5.23 29.46 16.46
CA PRO A 4 -5.54 28.15 17.01
C PRO A 4 -4.62 27.13 16.33
N SER A 5 -3.88 26.40 17.13
CA SER A 5 -2.98 25.37 16.61
C SER A 5 -3.83 24.40 15.79
N ASN A 6 -3.56 24.31 14.49
CA ASN A 6 -4.22 23.35 13.58
C ASN A 6 -3.69 21.92 13.84
N GLU A 7 -3.29 21.66 15.08
CA GLU A 7 -2.75 20.41 15.57
C GLU A 7 -3.86 19.38 15.72
N LYS A 8 -3.73 18.28 14.99
CA LYS A 8 -4.64 17.13 15.06
C LYS A 8 -4.00 15.99 15.85
N ARG A 9 -4.84 15.16 16.44
CA ARG A 9 -4.46 13.89 17.03
C ARG A 9 -4.80 12.76 16.05
N ILE A 10 -3.76 12.09 15.54
CA ILE A 10 -3.85 11.14 14.44
C ILE A 10 -3.58 9.73 14.93
N LEU A 11 -4.56 8.84 14.77
CA LEU A 11 -4.39 7.41 15.02
C LEU A 11 -3.74 6.75 13.82
N ILE A 12 -2.72 5.93 14.05
CA ILE A 12 -2.05 5.14 13.00
C ILE A 12 -2.00 3.68 13.43
N THR A 13 -2.65 2.82 12.64
CA THR A 13 -2.45 1.37 12.75
C THR A 13 -1.40 0.90 11.76
N GLY A 14 -0.62 -0.15 12.11
CA GLY A 14 0.41 -0.64 11.20
C GLY A 14 1.66 0.24 11.08
N ALA A 15 1.91 1.14 12.04
CA ALA A 15 3.03 2.08 12.07
C ALA A 15 4.42 1.42 11.94
N THR A 16 4.57 0.14 12.31
CA THR A 16 5.82 -0.62 12.21
C THR A 16 5.98 -1.40 10.91
N GLY A 17 5.03 -1.29 9.98
CA GLY A 17 5.10 -1.88 8.63
C GLY A 17 5.84 -0.99 7.63
N CYS A 18 6.03 -1.51 6.40
CA CYS A 18 6.73 -0.77 5.34
C CYS A 18 6.13 0.64 5.13
N VAL A 19 4.87 0.74 4.72
CA VAL A 19 4.21 2.03 4.47
C VAL A 19 4.07 2.84 5.76
N GLY A 20 3.75 2.18 6.89
CA GLY A 20 3.53 2.84 8.16
C GLY A 20 4.73 3.61 8.69
N GLN A 21 5.96 3.08 8.53
CA GLN A 21 7.17 3.80 8.96
C GLN A 21 7.42 5.06 8.12
N TYR A 22 7.27 5.00 6.79
CA TYR A 22 7.37 6.20 5.94
C TYR A 22 6.28 7.22 6.29
N LEU A 23 5.07 6.77 6.61
CA LEU A 23 3.96 7.64 6.97
C LEU A 23 4.22 8.39 8.29
N VAL A 24 4.71 7.69 9.31
CA VAL A 24 5.08 8.31 10.59
C VAL A 24 6.18 9.35 10.39
N GLU A 25 7.23 9.03 9.62
CA GLU A 25 8.30 9.97 9.29
C GLU A 25 7.78 11.23 8.57
N GLU A 26 6.96 11.07 7.52
CA GLU A 26 6.40 12.19 6.77
C GLU A 26 5.49 13.08 7.65
N LEU A 27 4.69 12.48 8.54
CA LEU A 27 3.84 13.25 9.46
C LEU A 27 4.67 14.01 10.50
N LEU A 28 5.68 13.39 11.08
CA LEU A 28 6.53 14.05 12.06
C LEU A 28 7.41 15.15 11.43
N ALA A 29 7.86 14.98 10.20
CA ALA A 29 8.69 15.94 9.51
C ALA A 29 7.90 17.17 9.00
N GLU A 30 6.68 16.95 8.48
CA GLU A 30 5.98 17.92 7.64
C GLU A 30 4.70 18.48 8.29
N THR A 31 4.36 18.06 9.52
CA THR A 31 3.14 18.50 10.21
C THR A 31 3.38 18.73 11.70
N PRO A 32 2.55 19.56 12.37
CA PRO A 32 2.62 19.73 13.82
C PRO A 32 1.83 18.66 14.61
N HIS A 33 1.23 17.67 13.95
CA HIS A 33 0.26 16.76 14.54
C HIS A 33 0.86 15.83 15.58
N LYS A 34 0.01 15.38 16.52
CA LYS A 34 0.30 14.31 17.47
C LYS A 34 -0.14 12.96 16.93
N LEU A 35 0.68 11.95 17.13
CA LEU A 35 0.46 10.61 16.60
C LEU A 35 0.17 9.63 17.73
N VAL A 36 -0.86 8.80 17.55
CA VAL A 36 -1.17 7.66 18.42
C VAL A 36 -0.90 6.39 17.61
N LEU A 37 0.15 5.66 17.97
CA LEU A 37 0.58 4.46 17.25
C LEU A 37 0.07 3.21 17.96
N VAL A 38 -0.89 2.50 17.37
CA VAL A 38 -1.32 1.19 17.87
C VAL A 38 -0.39 0.13 17.33
N VAL A 39 0.42 -0.47 18.21
CA VAL A 39 1.45 -1.44 17.85
C VAL A 39 1.48 -2.64 18.80
N ARG A 40 1.66 -3.85 18.27
CA ARG A 40 1.80 -5.08 19.08
C ARG A 40 3.15 -5.14 19.81
N ASN A 41 4.20 -4.66 19.15
CA ASN A 41 5.56 -4.68 19.68
C ASN A 41 6.18 -3.28 19.61
N PRO A 42 6.16 -2.50 20.71
CA PRO A 42 6.78 -1.17 20.77
C PRO A 42 8.26 -1.14 20.38
N GLY A 43 9.02 -2.20 20.66
CA GLY A 43 10.44 -2.28 20.29
C GLY A 43 10.73 -2.32 18.79
N LYS A 44 9.69 -2.36 17.94
CA LYS A 44 9.81 -2.21 16.48
C LYS A 44 9.60 -0.77 16.01
N VAL A 45 9.21 0.13 16.89
CA VAL A 45 9.14 1.56 16.58
C VAL A 45 10.57 2.11 16.62
N PRO A 46 11.04 2.84 15.59
CA PRO A 46 12.35 3.47 15.62
C PRO A 46 12.54 4.36 16.86
N SER A 47 13.74 4.40 17.44
CA SER A 47 14.00 5.10 18.69
C SER A 47 13.72 6.59 18.63
N ASP A 48 14.11 7.24 17.52
CA ASP A 48 13.85 8.64 17.27
C ASP A 48 12.35 8.98 17.19
N VAL A 49 11.54 8.05 16.68
CA VAL A 49 10.07 8.16 16.69
C VAL A 49 9.52 7.94 18.10
N ALA A 50 10.01 6.92 18.81
CA ALA A 50 9.50 6.56 20.15
C ALA A 50 9.83 7.62 21.20
N GLU A 51 10.91 8.36 21.04
CA GLU A 51 11.37 9.43 21.93
C GLU A 51 10.72 10.80 21.63
N SER A 52 9.96 10.92 20.53
CA SER A 52 9.28 12.15 20.17
C SER A 52 8.14 12.47 21.15
N ASP A 53 8.09 13.71 21.65
CA ASP A 53 7.03 14.25 22.50
C ASP A 53 5.66 14.33 21.81
N ARG A 54 5.65 14.19 20.50
CA ARG A 54 4.41 14.13 19.67
C ARG A 54 3.91 12.72 19.42
N VAL A 55 4.56 11.68 19.94
CA VAL A 55 4.21 10.28 19.70
C VAL A 55 3.75 9.60 20.97
N GLU A 56 2.53 9.08 20.95
CA GLU A 56 2.01 8.18 21.96
C GLU A 56 1.98 6.76 21.42
N ILE A 57 2.65 5.83 22.10
CA ILE A 57 2.68 4.42 21.71
C ILE A 57 1.67 3.65 22.56
N LEU A 58 0.65 3.12 21.92
CA LEU A 58 -0.34 2.25 22.51
C LEU A 58 -0.04 0.79 22.18
N LYS A 59 0.50 0.06 23.17
CA LYS A 59 0.75 -1.39 23.01
C LYS A 59 -0.58 -2.14 23.03
N ALA A 60 -1.02 -2.62 21.85
CA ALA A 60 -2.23 -3.42 21.69
C ALA A 60 -2.18 -4.23 20.37
N ASP A 61 -2.99 -5.27 20.28
CA ASP A 61 -3.33 -5.89 18.99
C ASP A 61 -4.42 -5.06 18.33
N VAL A 62 -4.22 -4.68 17.08
CA VAL A 62 -5.18 -3.86 16.33
C VAL A 62 -6.56 -4.51 16.23
N SER A 63 -6.64 -5.84 16.29
CA SER A 63 -7.90 -6.58 16.23
C SER A 63 -8.69 -6.62 17.55
N ASP A 64 -8.09 -6.17 18.65
CA ASP A 64 -8.73 -6.09 19.97
C ASP A 64 -9.13 -4.63 20.28
N VAL A 65 -9.97 -4.05 19.43
CA VAL A 65 -10.35 -2.63 19.54
C VAL A 65 -11.03 -2.33 20.88
N GLU A 66 -11.88 -3.21 21.36
CA GLU A 66 -12.57 -3.06 22.65
C GLU A 66 -11.59 -2.95 23.81
N GLY A 67 -10.50 -3.72 23.79
CA GLY A 67 -9.49 -3.73 24.83
C GLY A 67 -8.65 -2.46 24.94
N TYR A 68 -8.69 -1.56 23.94
CA TYR A 68 -7.89 -0.33 23.98
C TYR A 68 -8.61 0.96 23.57
N SER A 69 -9.81 0.89 23.04
CA SER A 69 -10.53 2.07 22.51
C SER A 69 -10.75 3.18 23.56
N ASP A 70 -10.98 2.83 24.82
CA ASP A 70 -11.14 3.80 25.91
C ASP A 70 -9.88 4.64 26.16
N ARG A 71 -8.71 4.10 25.78
CA ARG A 71 -7.43 4.81 25.92
C ARG A 71 -7.09 5.70 24.73
N LEU A 72 -7.84 5.60 23.63
CA LEU A 72 -7.57 6.40 22.42
C LEU A 72 -7.89 7.89 22.65
N GLY A 73 -8.84 8.20 23.53
CA GLY A 73 -9.35 9.57 23.65
C GLY A 73 -9.97 10.06 22.33
N ARG A 74 -10.03 11.38 22.14
CA ARG A 74 -10.50 11.96 20.89
C ARG A 74 -9.43 11.82 19.80
N ILE A 75 -9.81 11.26 18.67
CA ILE A 75 -9.00 11.14 17.45
C ILE A 75 -9.64 12.00 16.35
N ASP A 76 -8.87 12.90 15.75
CA ASP A 76 -9.35 13.75 14.66
C ASP A 76 -9.29 13.03 13.30
N VAL A 77 -8.23 12.24 13.07
CA VAL A 77 -8.03 11.47 11.83
C VAL A 77 -7.48 10.09 12.15
N ALA A 78 -7.97 9.05 11.48
CA ALA A 78 -7.39 7.71 11.54
C ALA A 78 -6.77 7.30 10.20
N LEU A 79 -5.54 6.77 10.26
CA LEU A 79 -4.80 6.17 9.16
C LEU A 79 -4.73 4.65 9.40
N LEU A 80 -5.61 3.90 8.72
CA LEU A 80 -5.81 2.47 8.93
C LEU A 80 -4.93 1.66 7.97
N VAL A 81 -3.63 1.55 8.29
CA VAL A 81 -2.58 0.96 7.44
C VAL A 81 -2.32 -0.50 7.75
N ALA A 82 -2.69 -0.97 8.95
CA ALA A 82 -2.48 -2.36 9.35
C ALA A 82 -3.10 -3.35 8.35
N ALA A 83 -2.38 -4.43 8.05
CA ALA A 83 -2.85 -5.45 7.15
C ALA A 83 -2.55 -6.87 7.68
N GLY A 84 -3.56 -7.74 7.59
CA GLY A 84 -3.43 -9.19 7.72
C GLY A 84 -3.30 -9.82 6.32
N TRP A 85 -2.25 -10.60 6.10
CA TRP A 85 -1.90 -11.12 4.77
C TRP A 85 -2.53 -12.47 4.43
N GLY A 86 -3.09 -13.15 5.43
CA GLY A 86 -3.76 -14.44 5.24
C GLY A 86 -4.06 -15.11 6.57
N GLY A 87 -4.69 -16.28 6.51
CA GLY A 87 -5.18 -17.02 7.66
C GLY A 87 -6.38 -16.36 8.35
N PRO A 88 -6.85 -16.93 9.48
CA PRO A 88 -8.05 -16.46 10.19
C PRO A 88 -7.98 -14.99 10.61
N ASN A 89 -6.76 -14.45 10.74
CA ASN A 89 -6.54 -13.05 11.15
C ASN A 89 -6.72 -12.02 10.02
N ALA A 90 -6.79 -12.44 8.74
CA ALA A 90 -6.92 -11.48 7.64
C ALA A 90 -8.21 -10.66 7.77
N PHE A 91 -9.34 -11.30 8.00
CA PHE A 91 -10.64 -10.62 8.16
C PHE A 91 -10.69 -9.80 9.45
N ARG A 92 -10.22 -10.37 10.58
CA ARG A 92 -10.19 -9.64 11.86
C ARG A 92 -9.40 -8.33 11.78
N VAL A 93 -8.23 -8.35 11.13
CA VAL A 93 -7.38 -7.16 10.99
C VAL A 93 -7.89 -6.23 9.88
N ASN A 94 -8.19 -6.79 8.69
CA ASN A 94 -8.51 -5.97 7.52
C ASN A 94 -9.95 -5.45 7.53
N VAL A 95 -10.89 -6.16 8.17
CA VAL A 95 -12.30 -5.77 8.19
C VAL A 95 -12.71 -5.32 9.57
N ASP A 96 -12.79 -6.24 10.54
CA ASP A 96 -13.43 -6.00 11.83
C ASP A 96 -12.78 -4.86 12.59
N ALA A 97 -11.44 -4.85 12.68
CA ALA A 97 -10.70 -3.78 13.36
C ALA A 97 -10.89 -2.40 12.68
N ASN A 98 -10.84 -2.36 11.34
CA ASN A 98 -11.02 -1.10 10.61
C ASN A 98 -12.43 -0.55 10.80
N LEU A 99 -13.46 -1.39 10.77
CA LEU A 99 -14.85 -1.00 11.00
C LEU A 99 -15.05 -0.53 12.44
N ALA A 100 -14.56 -1.28 13.42
CA ALA A 100 -14.69 -0.93 14.83
C ALA A 100 -13.99 0.40 15.16
N LEU A 101 -12.79 0.66 14.60
CA LEU A 101 -12.11 1.95 14.76
C LEU A 101 -12.86 3.08 14.06
N THR A 102 -13.40 2.85 12.86
CA THR A 102 -14.23 3.84 12.16
C THR A 102 -15.48 4.18 12.98
N ASP A 103 -16.16 3.17 13.50
CA ASP A 103 -17.36 3.36 14.36
C ASP A 103 -17.01 4.05 15.69
N HIS A 104 -15.80 3.80 16.22
CA HIS A 104 -15.31 4.53 17.41
C HIS A 104 -15.11 6.02 17.09
N LEU A 105 -14.50 6.37 15.95
CA LEU A 105 -14.32 7.76 15.54
C LEU A 105 -15.68 8.45 15.33
N VAL A 106 -16.62 7.82 14.67
CA VAL A 106 -17.97 8.35 14.47
C VAL A 106 -18.63 8.69 15.81
N ARG A 107 -18.57 7.76 16.78
CA ARG A 107 -19.17 7.99 18.13
C ARG A 107 -18.50 9.09 18.93
N ASN A 108 -17.20 9.33 18.72
CA ASN A 108 -16.41 10.29 19.50
C ASN A 108 -16.09 11.59 18.74
N GLY A 109 -16.82 11.89 17.65
CA GLY A 109 -16.69 13.14 16.90
C GLY A 109 -15.39 13.28 16.13
N GLY A 110 -14.82 12.15 15.65
CA GLY A 110 -13.71 12.14 14.72
C GLY A 110 -14.11 12.73 13.36
N GLY A 111 -13.13 13.28 12.63
CA GLY A 111 -13.38 14.00 11.38
C GLY A 111 -13.15 13.17 10.12
N ARG A 112 -12.15 12.28 10.10
CA ARG A 112 -11.73 11.59 8.87
C ARG A 112 -11.10 10.24 9.11
N VAL A 113 -11.37 9.31 8.18
CA VAL A 113 -10.72 8.00 8.10
C VAL A 113 -10.08 7.84 6.72
N LEU A 114 -8.78 7.59 6.69
CA LEU A 114 -8.06 7.12 5.52
C LEU A 114 -7.79 5.62 5.72
N TYR A 115 -8.44 4.76 4.93
CA TYR A 115 -8.22 3.33 5.00
C TYR A 115 -7.39 2.83 3.83
N PHE A 116 -6.60 1.79 4.06
CA PHE A 116 -5.76 1.18 3.03
C PHE A 116 -6.42 -0.08 2.47
N ALA A 117 -6.88 0.01 1.22
CA ALA A 117 -7.30 -1.12 0.41
C ALA A 117 -6.12 -1.68 -0.41
N THR A 118 -6.38 -2.09 -1.63
CA THR A 118 -5.41 -2.50 -2.65
C THR A 118 -6.02 -2.28 -4.03
N GLY A 119 -5.23 -1.93 -5.02
CA GLY A 119 -5.68 -1.83 -6.41
C GLY A 119 -6.35 -3.13 -6.90
N SER A 120 -5.96 -4.29 -6.38
CA SER A 120 -6.50 -5.60 -6.78
C SER A 120 -8.02 -5.78 -6.56
N VAL A 121 -8.69 -4.93 -5.78
CA VAL A 121 -10.13 -5.05 -5.51
C VAL A 121 -11.01 -4.18 -6.40
N ILE A 122 -10.41 -3.41 -7.31
CA ILE A 122 -11.12 -2.52 -8.24
C ILE A 122 -10.68 -2.77 -9.68
N ASP A 123 -11.56 -2.43 -10.62
CA ASP A 123 -11.28 -2.48 -12.06
C ASP A 123 -10.56 -1.21 -12.56
N ALA A 124 -10.30 -1.15 -13.87
CA ALA A 124 -9.64 -0.01 -14.51
C ALA A 124 -10.40 1.33 -14.33
N GLU A 125 -11.70 1.28 -14.13
CA GLU A 125 -12.60 2.41 -13.89
C GLU A 125 -12.74 2.78 -12.40
N GLY A 126 -12.12 2.04 -11.50
CA GLY A 126 -12.21 2.25 -10.05
C GLY A 126 -13.48 1.64 -9.40
N ARG A 127 -14.23 0.80 -10.12
CA ARG A 127 -15.40 0.06 -9.60
C ARG A 127 -14.95 -1.23 -8.93
N MET A 128 -15.77 -1.74 -8.01
CA MET A 128 -15.48 -3.00 -7.32
C MET A 128 -15.38 -4.17 -8.31
N LEU A 129 -14.29 -4.90 -8.25
CA LEU A 129 -13.95 -6.01 -9.15
C LEU A 129 -14.47 -7.34 -8.56
N LEU A 130 -15.62 -7.82 -9.03
CA LEU A 130 -16.24 -9.06 -8.51
C LEU A 130 -15.30 -10.28 -8.49
N PRO A 131 -14.46 -10.56 -9.51
CA PRO A 131 -13.45 -11.61 -9.44
C PRO A 131 -12.52 -11.54 -8.24
N ALA A 132 -12.24 -10.35 -7.69
CA ALA A 132 -11.43 -10.21 -6.48
C ALA A 132 -12.13 -10.80 -5.24
N LYS A 133 -13.47 -10.70 -5.18
CA LYS A 133 -14.28 -11.31 -4.13
C LYS A 133 -14.34 -12.84 -4.25
N GLU A 134 -14.45 -13.35 -5.46
CA GLU A 134 -14.70 -14.77 -5.74
C GLU A 134 -13.41 -15.59 -5.78
N LEU A 135 -12.39 -15.08 -6.44
CA LEU A 135 -11.14 -15.79 -6.75
C LEU A 135 -9.95 -15.32 -5.91
N GLY A 136 -10.07 -14.15 -5.26
CA GLY A 136 -9.00 -13.55 -4.50
C GLY A 136 -8.51 -14.41 -3.33
N SER A 137 -7.25 -14.21 -2.95
CA SER A 137 -6.71 -14.72 -1.69
C SER A 137 -7.52 -14.16 -0.50
N GLU A 138 -7.36 -14.73 0.69
CA GLU A 138 -8.03 -14.22 1.91
C GLU A 138 -7.71 -12.73 2.14
N TYR A 139 -6.48 -12.29 1.84
CA TYR A 139 -6.10 -10.88 1.85
C TYR A 139 -6.96 -10.05 0.88
N ILE A 140 -7.06 -10.45 -0.38
CA ILE A 140 -7.81 -9.71 -1.40
C ILE A 140 -9.31 -9.70 -1.06
N ARG A 141 -9.87 -10.84 -0.66
CA ARG A 141 -11.28 -10.95 -0.26
C ARG A 141 -11.60 -10.10 0.96
N SER A 142 -10.73 -10.10 1.97
CA SER A 142 -10.92 -9.24 3.14
C SER A 142 -10.82 -7.75 2.81
N LYS A 143 -9.91 -7.35 1.91
CA LYS A 143 -9.85 -5.96 1.43
C LYS A 143 -11.07 -5.57 0.60
N TYR A 144 -11.60 -6.48 -0.21
CA TYR A 144 -12.85 -6.28 -0.93
C TYR A 144 -14.01 -6.05 0.05
N GLN A 145 -14.17 -6.92 1.05
CA GLN A 145 -15.22 -6.80 2.07
C GLN A 145 -15.05 -5.51 2.90
N LEU A 146 -13.82 -5.13 3.25
CA LEU A 146 -13.56 -3.85 3.92
C LEU A 146 -14.17 -2.68 3.13
N VAL A 147 -13.90 -2.62 1.81
CA VAL A 147 -14.42 -1.53 0.98
C VAL A 147 -15.95 -1.52 0.97
N GLU A 148 -16.58 -2.68 0.75
CA GLU A 148 -18.06 -2.79 0.75
C GLU A 148 -18.68 -2.28 2.07
N GLU A 149 -18.01 -2.50 3.20
CA GLU A 149 -18.58 -2.18 4.51
C GLU A 149 -18.20 -0.77 5.00
N ILE A 150 -16.97 -0.33 4.78
CA ILE A 150 -16.52 0.96 5.31
C ILE A 150 -17.16 2.14 4.57
N GLU A 151 -17.35 2.03 3.27
CA GLU A 151 -17.98 3.08 2.46
C GLU A 151 -19.45 3.36 2.86
N LYS A 152 -20.14 2.42 3.49
CA LYS A 152 -21.49 2.64 4.05
C LYS A 152 -21.52 3.70 5.15
N ARG A 153 -20.38 4.05 5.72
CA ARG A 153 -20.20 5.03 6.80
C ARG A 153 -19.91 6.45 6.30
N SER A 154 -19.78 6.65 4.99
CA SER A 154 -19.39 7.93 4.38
C SER A 154 -20.37 9.10 4.69
N GLY A 155 -21.61 8.81 5.07
CA GLY A 155 -22.57 9.83 5.52
C GLY A 155 -22.35 10.34 6.95
N ALA A 156 -21.56 9.62 7.76
CA ALA A 156 -21.33 9.93 9.18
C ALA A 156 -19.93 10.50 9.46
N ILE A 157 -18.97 10.22 8.60
CA ILE A 157 -17.57 10.64 8.72
C ILE A 157 -16.92 10.73 7.32
N ASP A 158 -15.94 11.61 7.16
CA ASP A 158 -15.14 11.67 5.93
C ASP A 158 -14.36 10.36 5.72
N ILE A 159 -14.62 9.64 4.63
CA ILE A 159 -13.95 8.38 4.29
C ILE A 159 -13.18 8.54 2.99
N VAL A 160 -11.88 8.21 3.03
CA VAL A 160 -11.00 8.17 1.85
C VAL A 160 -10.33 6.82 1.76
N GLY A 161 -10.54 6.12 0.66
CA GLY A 161 -9.87 4.86 0.36
C GLY A 161 -8.57 5.09 -0.40
N LEU A 162 -7.47 4.56 0.11
CA LEU A 162 -6.18 4.51 -0.55
C LEU A 162 -5.96 3.13 -1.14
N TYR A 163 -5.76 3.06 -2.46
CA TYR A 163 -5.62 1.83 -3.22
C TYR A 163 -4.22 1.74 -3.83
N PRO A 164 -3.21 1.38 -3.04
CA PRO A 164 -1.87 1.20 -3.59
C PRO A 164 -1.84 0.11 -4.66
N THR A 165 -1.06 0.36 -5.71
CA THR A 165 -0.67 -0.63 -6.71
C THR A 165 0.51 -1.47 -6.19
N LEU A 166 1.44 -1.95 -7.01
CA LEU A 166 2.59 -2.70 -6.52
C LEU A 166 3.51 -1.79 -5.69
N ILE A 167 3.60 -2.05 -4.40
CA ILE A 167 4.36 -1.20 -3.47
C ILE A 167 5.84 -1.55 -3.52
N LEU A 168 6.67 -0.60 -3.92
CA LEU A 168 8.12 -0.65 -3.80
C LEU A 168 8.54 0.14 -2.55
N GLY A 169 9.37 -0.44 -1.70
CA GLY A 169 9.85 0.26 -0.50
C GLY A 169 10.48 -0.66 0.53
N GLY A 170 11.13 -0.07 1.50
CA GLY A 170 11.94 -0.73 2.51
C GLY A 170 13.44 -0.43 2.33
N GLY A 171 14.29 -1.14 3.04
CA GLY A 171 15.72 -0.84 3.10
C GLY A 171 16.05 0.25 4.14
N ASN A 172 17.33 0.47 4.39
CA ASN A 172 17.80 1.44 5.39
C ASN A 172 17.13 1.27 6.77
N GLY A 173 17.00 0.01 7.22
CA GLY A 173 16.36 -0.32 8.49
C GLY A 173 14.84 -0.46 8.45
N LYS A 174 14.17 -0.11 7.35
CA LYS A 174 12.72 -0.25 7.19
C LYS A 174 12.32 -1.64 6.69
N PRO A 175 11.16 -2.17 7.12
CA PRO A 175 10.61 -3.40 6.58
C PRO A 175 10.41 -3.32 5.07
N MET A 176 10.80 -4.39 4.37
CA MET A 176 10.62 -4.49 2.93
C MET A 176 9.15 -4.72 2.56
N SER A 177 8.69 -4.12 1.48
CA SER A 177 7.42 -4.48 0.86
C SER A 177 7.48 -5.86 0.21
N HIS A 178 6.32 -6.48 -0.04
CA HIS A 178 6.27 -7.78 -0.72
C HIS A 178 6.89 -7.72 -2.12
N PHE A 179 6.60 -6.66 -2.87
CA PHE A 179 7.15 -6.48 -4.22
C PHE A 179 8.67 -6.26 -4.20
N ALA A 180 9.18 -5.49 -3.24
CA ALA A 180 10.62 -5.33 -3.07
C ALA A 180 11.33 -6.65 -2.71
N ASN A 181 10.72 -7.47 -1.84
CA ASN A 181 11.24 -8.81 -1.55
C ASN A 181 11.26 -9.69 -2.81
N LEU A 182 10.18 -9.71 -3.59
CA LEU A 182 10.11 -10.45 -4.86
C LEU A 182 11.24 -10.04 -5.80
N LEU A 183 11.51 -8.74 -5.97
CA LEU A 183 12.59 -8.27 -6.83
C LEU A 183 13.97 -8.70 -6.33
N ARG A 184 14.18 -8.75 -5.01
CA ARG A 184 15.42 -9.28 -4.43
C ARG A 184 15.58 -10.78 -4.65
N GLU A 185 14.51 -11.54 -4.53
CA GLU A 185 14.49 -12.99 -4.77
C GLU A 185 14.72 -13.35 -6.24
N VAL A 186 14.16 -12.56 -7.17
CA VAL A 186 14.32 -12.77 -8.62
C VAL A 186 15.69 -12.31 -9.11
N ARG A 187 16.34 -11.36 -8.45
CA ARG A 187 17.64 -10.80 -8.87
C ARG A 187 18.72 -11.84 -9.20
N PRO A 188 18.96 -12.89 -8.38
CA PRO A 188 19.95 -13.92 -8.71
C PRO A 188 19.67 -14.64 -10.04
N TRP A 189 18.40 -14.70 -10.44
CA TRP A 189 17.93 -15.35 -11.67
C TRP A 189 17.82 -14.39 -12.86
N ALA A 190 18.13 -13.09 -12.67
CA ALA A 190 18.02 -12.07 -13.72
C ALA A 190 18.85 -12.43 -14.97
N TRP A 191 20.00 -13.10 -14.81
CA TRP A 191 20.84 -13.58 -15.91
C TRP A 191 20.11 -14.58 -16.83
N LEU A 192 19.16 -15.36 -16.31
CA LEU A 192 18.30 -16.26 -17.06
C LEU A 192 17.02 -15.56 -17.52
N ALA A 193 16.38 -14.81 -16.61
CA ALA A 193 15.14 -14.10 -16.88
C ALA A 193 15.27 -13.05 -18.00
N GLN A 194 16.50 -12.53 -18.25
CA GLN A 194 16.76 -11.53 -19.29
C GLN A 194 16.32 -11.95 -20.69
N PHE A 195 16.30 -13.26 -20.98
CA PHE A 195 15.91 -13.77 -22.31
C PHE A 195 14.40 -13.83 -22.51
N PHE A 196 13.60 -13.67 -21.48
CA PHE A 196 12.15 -13.79 -21.57
C PHE A 196 11.46 -12.44 -21.61
N ARG A 197 10.39 -12.38 -22.36
CA ARG A 197 9.46 -11.25 -22.43
C ARG A 197 8.06 -11.76 -22.18
N ALA A 198 7.25 -10.96 -21.48
CA ALA A 198 5.87 -11.28 -21.16
C ALA A 198 4.96 -10.08 -21.43
N ASP A 199 3.78 -10.35 -21.95
CA ASP A 199 2.76 -9.31 -22.07
C ASP A 199 2.16 -9.00 -20.68
N GLY A 200 1.86 -7.74 -20.47
CA GLY A 200 1.24 -7.28 -19.25
C GLY A 200 1.43 -5.78 -19.07
N LYS A 201 0.57 -5.17 -18.28
CA LYS A 201 0.65 -3.74 -17.96
C LYS A 201 0.19 -3.53 -16.51
N PHE A 202 0.93 -2.75 -15.77
CA PHE A 202 0.66 -2.50 -14.35
C PHE A 202 1.24 -1.18 -13.88
N HIS A 203 0.90 -0.80 -12.65
CA HIS A 203 1.49 0.33 -11.95
C HIS A 203 2.30 -0.15 -10.75
N TYR A 204 3.30 0.63 -10.38
CA TYR A 204 3.98 0.51 -9.09
C TYR A 204 4.07 1.89 -8.42
N VAL A 205 4.28 1.91 -7.12
CA VAL A 205 4.39 3.13 -6.33
C VAL A 205 5.38 2.93 -5.19
N HIS A 206 6.14 3.96 -4.85
CA HIS A 206 7.02 3.89 -3.69
C HIS A 206 6.27 4.14 -2.38
N ALA A 207 6.63 3.43 -1.31
CA ALA A 207 5.98 3.56 -0.01
C ALA A 207 6.04 5.00 0.56
N ARG A 208 7.12 5.76 0.30
CA ARG A 208 7.22 7.17 0.67
C ARG A 208 6.28 8.07 -0.14
N ASP A 209 6.07 7.78 -1.42
CA ASP A 209 5.12 8.52 -2.24
C ASP A 209 3.68 8.28 -1.78
N ILE A 210 3.36 7.05 -1.35
CA ILE A 210 2.09 6.74 -0.66
C ILE A 210 1.95 7.58 0.61
N ALA A 211 3.00 7.62 1.43
CA ALA A 211 3.00 8.36 2.69
C ALA A 211 2.80 9.88 2.48
N ARG A 212 3.42 10.46 1.45
CA ARG A 212 3.24 11.88 1.08
C ARG A 212 1.80 12.21 0.70
N VAL A 213 1.19 11.37 -0.14
CA VAL A 213 -0.22 11.55 -0.51
C VAL A 213 -1.12 11.38 0.71
N ALA A 214 -0.92 10.34 1.53
CA ALA A 214 -1.71 10.13 2.74
C ALA A 214 -1.57 11.30 3.73
N ARG A 215 -0.36 11.81 3.97
CA ARG A 215 -0.11 13.00 4.79
C ARG A 215 -0.88 14.22 4.25
N TYR A 216 -0.79 14.48 2.95
CA TYR A 216 -1.54 15.59 2.33
C TYR A 216 -3.04 15.47 2.58
N LEU A 217 -3.61 14.29 2.40
CA LEU A 217 -5.05 14.03 2.58
C LEU A 217 -5.51 14.11 4.04
N VAL A 218 -4.63 14.15 5.02
CA VAL A 218 -4.98 14.41 6.43
C VAL A 218 -5.60 15.81 6.61
N ASP A 219 -5.09 16.80 5.88
CA ASP A 219 -5.48 18.20 6.02
C ASP A 219 -6.24 18.77 4.83
N ALA A 220 -6.07 18.17 3.65
CA ALA A 220 -6.64 18.68 2.41
C ALA A 220 -8.17 18.70 2.41
N PRO A 221 -8.81 19.68 1.75
CA PRO A 221 -10.24 19.61 1.44
C PRO A 221 -10.50 18.42 0.51
N LEU A 222 -11.62 17.72 0.73
CA LEU A 222 -11.97 16.52 -0.05
C LEU A 222 -12.92 16.78 -1.23
N ASP A 223 -13.52 17.96 -1.30
CA ASP A 223 -14.47 18.32 -2.35
C ASP A 223 -13.96 18.15 -3.80
N PRO A 224 -12.65 18.36 -4.07
CA PRO A 224 -12.13 18.11 -5.42
C PRO A 224 -12.00 16.62 -5.78
N LEU A 225 -12.12 15.71 -4.81
CA LEU A 225 -11.98 14.28 -5.04
C LEU A 225 -13.29 13.68 -5.54
N PRO A 226 -13.24 12.74 -6.51
CA PRO A 226 -14.44 12.06 -7.01
C PRO A 226 -15.06 11.15 -5.95
N GLU A 227 -16.39 11.07 -5.92
CA GLU A 227 -17.11 10.11 -5.09
C GLU A 227 -17.39 8.79 -5.83
N PRO A 228 -17.25 7.62 -5.19
CA PRO A 228 -16.65 7.45 -3.87
C PRO A 228 -15.16 7.81 -3.89
N ARG A 229 -14.63 8.34 -2.78
CA ARG A 229 -13.24 8.83 -2.68
C ARG A 229 -12.23 7.68 -2.68
N ARG A 230 -12.05 7.06 -3.84
CA ARG A 230 -11.10 5.96 -4.09
C ARG A 230 -9.86 6.49 -4.81
N ILE A 231 -8.75 6.56 -4.10
CA ILE A 231 -7.49 7.13 -4.59
C ILE A 231 -6.54 5.98 -4.94
N VAL A 232 -6.46 5.66 -6.23
CA VAL A 232 -5.51 4.65 -6.72
C VAL A 232 -4.13 5.26 -6.75
N LEU A 233 -3.20 4.69 -5.98
CA LEU A 233 -1.84 5.20 -5.84
C LEU A 233 -0.88 4.45 -6.76
N GLY A 234 -0.27 5.17 -7.70
CA GLY A 234 0.61 4.57 -8.69
C GLY A 234 1.42 5.61 -9.47
N ASN A 235 2.57 5.18 -9.97
CA ASN A 235 3.27 5.87 -11.06
C ASN A 235 2.53 5.58 -12.38
N PRO A 236 2.83 6.27 -13.48
CA PRO A 236 2.31 5.92 -14.80
C PRO A 236 2.46 4.43 -15.09
N ALA A 237 1.49 3.85 -15.81
CA ALA A 237 1.52 2.43 -16.14
C ALA A 237 2.75 2.09 -16.97
N VAL A 238 3.37 0.95 -16.66
CA VAL A 238 4.48 0.37 -17.42
C VAL A 238 4.05 -0.99 -17.97
N SER A 239 4.53 -1.33 -19.16
CA SER A 239 4.41 -2.71 -19.64
C SER A 239 5.37 -3.61 -18.86
N ALA A 240 5.05 -4.90 -18.78
CA ALA A 240 5.95 -5.88 -18.17
C ALA A 240 7.34 -5.89 -18.84
N ASN A 241 7.38 -5.69 -20.15
CA ASN A 241 8.63 -5.63 -20.91
C ASN A 241 9.45 -4.38 -20.58
N GLU A 242 8.83 -3.18 -20.52
CA GLU A 242 9.51 -1.96 -20.12
C GLU A 242 10.06 -2.08 -18.69
N PHE A 243 9.30 -2.67 -17.77
CA PHE A 243 9.75 -2.90 -16.40
C PHE A 243 10.95 -3.85 -16.35
N ILE A 244 10.89 -4.98 -17.08
CA ILE A 244 12.00 -5.94 -17.20
C ILE A 244 13.23 -5.25 -17.78
N GLU A 245 13.09 -4.47 -18.85
CA GLU A 245 14.18 -3.74 -19.48
C GLU A 245 14.83 -2.72 -18.54
N GLN A 246 14.05 -1.94 -17.81
CA GLN A 246 14.55 -1.01 -16.80
C GLN A 246 15.29 -1.74 -15.67
N PHE A 247 14.75 -2.86 -15.20
CA PHE A 247 15.38 -3.70 -14.16
C PHE A 247 16.70 -4.30 -14.63
N LEU A 248 16.73 -4.86 -15.85
CA LEU A 248 17.94 -5.43 -16.45
C LEU A 248 18.99 -4.34 -16.73
N ALA A 249 18.58 -3.20 -17.27
CA ALA A 249 19.47 -2.05 -17.50
C ALA A 249 20.13 -1.59 -16.20
N TYR A 250 19.34 -1.51 -15.11
CA TYR A 250 19.87 -1.20 -13.78
C TYR A 250 20.91 -2.20 -13.30
N LEU A 251 20.72 -3.49 -13.61
CA LEU A 251 21.68 -4.56 -13.29
C LEU A 251 22.86 -4.65 -14.27
N GLY A 252 22.92 -3.81 -15.32
CA GLY A 252 23.96 -3.87 -16.35
C GLY A 252 23.83 -5.08 -17.29
N LEU A 253 22.64 -5.68 -17.38
CA LEU A 253 22.36 -6.84 -18.25
C LEU A 253 21.74 -6.38 -19.57
N ARG A 254 22.20 -6.97 -20.68
CA ARG A 254 21.67 -6.72 -22.04
C ARG A 254 21.63 -8.05 -22.79
N PRO A 255 20.44 -8.67 -22.92
CA PRO A 255 20.35 -9.94 -23.64
C PRO A 255 20.57 -9.74 -25.15
N PRO A 256 21.31 -10.64 -25.82
CA PRO A 256 21.54 -10.58 -27.26
C PRO A 256 20.30 -10.95 -28.09
N PHE A 257 19.35 -11.65 -27.51
CA PHE A 257 18.05 -12.01 -28.09
C PHE A 257 17.00 -12.16 -27.00
N THR A 258 15.73 -12.17 -27.40
CA THR A 258 14.61 -12.34 -26.46
C THR A 258 13.57 -13.31 -27.00
N ILE A 259 12.91 -14.04 -26.10
CA ILE A 259 11.86 -15.01 -26.37
C ILE A 259 10.58 -14.51 -25.71
N THR A 260 9.54 -14.28 -26.49
CA THR A 260 8.23 -13.91 -25.93
C THR A 260 7.55 -15.13 -25.35
N LEU A 261 7.21 -15.08 -24.07
CA LEU A 261 6.43 -16.10 -23.37
C LEU A 261 4.97 -16.02 -23.83
N ARG A 262 4.65 -16.77 -24.90
CA ARG A 262 3.25 -16.98 -25.29
C ARG A 262 2.55 -17.83 -24.25
N GLU A 263 1.23 -17.69 -24.17
CA GLU A 263 0.39 -18.40 -23.18
C GLU A 263 0.64 -19.90 -23.15
N SER A 264 0.72 -20.54 -24.33
CA SER A 264 1.03 -21.98 -24.45
C SER A 264 2.38 -22.37 -23.86
N LEU A 265 3.42 -21.52 -24.04
CA LEU A 265 4.73 -21.78 -23.47
C LEU A 265 4.74 -21.55 -21.96
N ALA A 266 4.04 -20.52 -21.49
CA ALA A 266 3.89 -20.28 -20.06
C ALA A 266 3.13 -21.44 -19.36
N GLU A 267 2.03 -21.92 -19.94
CA GLU A 267 1.32 -23.09 -19.43
C GLU A 267 2.19 -24.37 -19.43
N TRP A 268 3.01 -24.57 -20.48
CA TRP A 268 3.91 -25.69 -20.52
C TRP A 268 4.97 -25.63 -19.41
N ILE A 269 5.56 -24.45 -19.18
CA ILE A 269 6.50 -24.20 -18.08
C ILE A 269 5.83 -24.46 -16.72
N ILE A 270 4.64 -23.93 -16.50
CA ILE A 270 3.86 -24.14 -15.27
C ILE A 270 3.63 -25.62 -15.01
N LYS A 271 3.23 -26.40 -16.04
CA LYS A 271 3.04 -27.85 -15.93
C LYS A 271 4.36 -28.60 -15.66
N LEU A 272 5.43 -28.24 -16.38
CA LEU A 272 6.73 -28.90 -16.26
C LEU A 272 7.32 -28.72 -14.86
N PHE A 273 7.27 -27.50 -14.33
CA PHE A 273 7.80 -27.16 -13.00
C PHE A 273 6.78 -27.33 -11.87
N ARG A 274 5.58 -27.85 -12.18
CA ARG A 274 4.48 -28.07 -11.22
C ARG A 274 4.17 -26.82 -10.39
N ILE A 275 4.20 -25.63 -10.98
CA ILE A 275 3.92 -24.37 -10.31
C ILE A 275 2.41 -24.35 -9.95
N GLN A 276 2.12 -24.24 -8.67
CA GLN A 276 0.75 -24.12 -8.19
C GLN A 276 0.27 -22.68 -8.30
N LEU A 277 -0.62 -22.41 -9.24
CA LEU A 277 -1.26 -21.11 -9.40
C LEU A 277 -2.61 -21.12 -8.67
N SER A 278 -2.85 -20.10 -7.86
CA SER A 278 -4.17 -19.85 -7.28
C SER A 278 -5.18 -19.45 -8.39
N PRO A 279 -6.50 -19.55 -8.12
CA PRO A 279 -7.51 -19.03 -9.04
C PRO A 279 -7.30 -17.56 -9.38
N TRP A 280 -6.83 -16.75 -8.43
CA TRP A 280 -6.49 -15.33 -8.64
C TRP A 280 -5.30 -15.13 -9.58
N ASP A 281 -4.25 -15.93 -9.42
CA ASP A 281 -3.08 -15.85 -10.32
C ASP A 281 -3.48 -16.17 -11.76
N ARG A 282 -4.35 -17.17 -11.96
CA ARG A 282 -4.89 -17.52 -13.28
C ARG A 282 -5.71 -16.38 -13.87
N TYR A 283 -6.56 -15.75 -13.06
CA TYR A 283 -7.32 -14.57 -13.47
C TYR A 283 -6.38 -13.45 -13.94
N CYS A 284 -5.34 -13.12 -13.15
CA CYS A 284 -4.36 -12.11 -13.52
C CYS A 284 -3.56 -12.45 -14.78
N MET A 285 -3.23 -13.73 -14.99
CA MET A 285 -2.58 -14.18 -16.22
C MET A 285 -3.44 -14.05 -17.47
N GLN A 286 -4.75 -14.19 -17.34
CA GLN A 286 -5.71 -14.03 -18.43
C GLN A 286 -5.98 -12.53 -18.72
N HIS A 287 -6.05 -11.71 -17.65
CA HIS A 287 -6.31 -10.27 -17.72
C HIS A 287 -5.00 -9.49 -17.52
N ARG A 288 -4.13 -9.56 -18.52
CA ARG A 288 -2.75 -9.03 -18.46
C ARG A 288 -2.64 -7.52 -18.30
N ASP A 289 -3.66 -6.77 -18.68
CA ASP A 289 -3.73 -5.33 -18.43
C ASP A 289 -4.37 -5.08 -17.05
N LEU A 290 -3.52 -4.80 -16.07
CA LEU A 290 -3.89 -4.46 -14.69
C LEU A 290 -3.69 -2.95 -14.45
N SER A 291 -3.88 -2.14 -15.47
CA SER A 291 -3.75 -0.68 -15.37
C SER A 291 -5.09 -0.01 -15.03
N TYR A 292 -5.00 1.17 -14.44
CA TYR A 292 -6.14 2.01 -14.06
C TYR A 292 -6.17 3.26 -14.93
N ARG A 293 -7.37 3.75 -15.28
CA ARG A 293 -7.54 4.97 -16.08
C ARG A 293 -7.01 6.20 -15.36
N ARG A 294 -7.14 6.22 -14.03
CA ARG A 294 -6.62 7.31 -13.20
C ARG A 294 -5.85 6.74 -12.03
N VAL A 295 -4.61 7.15 -11.93
CA VAL A 295 -3.76 6.94 -10.77
C VAL A 295 -3.32 8.28 -10.22
N TYR A 296 -3.01 8.30 -8.94
CA TYR A 296 -2.54 9.49 -8.24
C TYR A 296 -1.13 9.25 -7.71
N SER A 297 -0.31 10.25 -7.84
CA SER A 297 1.04 10.35 -7.31
C SER A 297 1.17 11.64 -6.48
N PRO A 298 2.26 11.88 -5.76
CA PRO A 298 2.50 13.16 -5.10
C PRO A 298 2.38 14.36 -6.04
N ALA A 299 2.79 14.22 -7.31
CA ALA A 299 2.74 15.30 -8.29
C ALA A 299 1.31 15.80 -8.57
N ASP A 300 0.30 14.94 -8.51
CA ASP A 300 -1.11 15.32 -8.68
C ASP A 300 -1.62 16.24 -7.57
N PHE A 301 -0.91 16.29 -6.46
CA PHE A 301 -1.20 17.15 -5.30
C PHE A 301 -0.16 18.27 -5.13
N GLY A 302 0.65 18.54 -6.14
CA GLY A 302 1.71 19.56 -6.10
C GLY A 302 2.88 19.22 -5.17
N LEU A 303 3.05 17.94 -4.81
CA LEU A 303 4.11 17.46 -3.94
C LEU A 303 5.26 16.86 -4.75
N PRO A 304 6.50 16.91 -4.25
CA PRO A 304 7.64 16.30 -4.94
C PRO A 304 7.54 14.77 -4.92
N MET A 305 7.88 14.14 -6.04
CA MET A 305 8.02 12.68 -6.13
C MET A 305 9.30 12.24 -5.40
N HIS A 306 9.20 11.17 -4.60
CA HIS A 306 10.37 10.51 -4.02
C HIS A 306 11.00 9.53 -5.00
N CYS A 307 10.18 8.74 -5.66
CA CYS A 307 10.62 7.69 -6.58
C CYS A 307 10.04 7.92 -7.99
N PRO A 308 10.62 8.84 -8.78
CA PRO A 308 10.12 9.17 -10.10
C PRO A 308 10.40 8.07 -11.14
N ASN A 309 11.31 7.14 -10.86
CA ASN A 309 11.69 6.04 -11.75
C ASN A 309 12.10 4.79 -10.96
N LEU A 310 12.13 3.64 -11.65
CA LEU A 310 12.44 2.36 -11.03
C LEU A 310 13.85 2.30 -10.42
N ALA A 311 14.85 2.91 -11.07
CA ALA A 311 16.24 2.86 -10.61
C ALA A 311 16.43 3.46 -9.21
N THR A 312 15.74 4.57 -8.91
CA THR A 312 15.73 5.19 -7.58
C THR A 312 15.22 4.21 -6.52
N GLY A 313 14.08 3.56 -6.78
CA GLY A 313 13.50 2.60 -5.85
C GLY A 313 14.36 1.34 -5.68
N LEU A 314 14.98 0.83 -6.74
CA LEU A 314 15.88 -0.33 -6.68
C LEU A 314 17.13 -0.04 -5.83
N ALA A 315 17.69 1.16 -5.94
CA ALA A 315 18.82 1.59 -5.12
C ALA A 315 18.45 1.63 -3.63
N GLU A 316 17.27 2.19 -3.29
CA GLU A 316 16.81 2.32 -1.90
C GLU A 316 16.57 0.96 -1.24
N ILE A 317 15.99 -0.01 -1.95
CA ILE A 317 15.80 -1.37 -1.44
C ILE A 317 17.10 -2.20 -1.43
N GLY A 318 18.25 -1.59 -1.72
CA GLY A 318 19.57 -2.22 -1.62
C GLY A 318 19.83 -3.27 -2.69
N ILE A 319 19.24 -3.17 -3.87
CA ILE A 319 19.64 -3.98 -5.03
C ILE A 319 20.91 -3.36 -5.62
N PRO A 320 22.08 -4.01 -5.50
CA PRO A 320 23.31 -3.42 -6.00
C PRO A 320 23.37 -3.43 -7.54
N VAL A 321 23.83 -2.32 -8.10
CA VAL A 321 24.23 -2.25 -9.51
C VAL A 321 25.39 -3.25 -9.74
N ARG A 322 25.33 -4.06 -10.77
CA ARG A 322 26.44 -4.91 -11.15
C ARG A 322 27.55 -4.00 -11.73
N ARG A 323 28.70 -3.96 -11.04
CA ARG A 323 29.91 -3.30 -11.54
C ARG A 323 30.53 -4.10 -12.67
#